data_2adfafd03df5fc051127e5909a957090
#
_entry.id   2adfafd03df5fc051127e5909a957090
#
_cell.length_a   1.000
_cell.length_b   1.000
_cell.length_c   1.000
_cell.angle_alpha   90.00
_cell.angle_beta   90.00
_cell.angle_gamma   90.00
#
_symmetry.space_group_name_H-M   'P 1'
#
loop_
_entity.id
_entity.type
_entity.pdbx_description
1 polymer ?
#
loop_
_entity_poly.entity_id
_entity_poly.type
_entity_poly.pdbx_seq_one_letter_code
_entity_poly.pdbx_strand_id
1 'polypeptide(L)'
;LQSFTFNKRHDGVDEMLLRLYNPILWRCLSAANHHVRSQSTLLLVDAFPLQDPSTTNEVIDEVLTKQFNILERLLMDHVPSVRMVTIDGIFQILATYWDLIPTRFTKTVLSLIVDRLSQDASSTSVRVNVLNGLKYLVTKNVMSHGAMRILLPRIQMRLHDKSPRVRLTFLELLLSVRDLKRIPFFDIAPLAHLHARLVEDKLNDKLTNLMIQLLVPTYYPQTERSSVQLERSTTLLMSYPTTALVFFEHLH
;
A
#
# COMPACT_ATOMS: atom_id res chain seq x y z
N LEU A 1 -4.33 23.69 -14.65
CA LEU A 1 -5.33 22.61 -14.74
C LEU A 1 -5.63 21.99 -13.36
N GLN A 2 -4.63 21.79 -12.48
CA GLN A 2 -4.86 21.27 -11.12
C GLN A 2 -5.93 22.06 -10.34
N SER A 3 -6.00 23.37 -10.52
CA SER A 3 -7.05 24.20 -9.91
C SER A 3 -8.46 23.78 -10.32
N PHE A 4 -8.66 23.29 -11.55
CA PHE A 4 -9.96 22.83 -12.03
C PHE A 4 -10.31 21.44 -11.50
N THR A 5 -9.34 20.55 -11.27
CA THR A 5 -9.61 19.22 -10.71
C THR A 5 -10.13 19.29 -9.27
N PHE A 6 -9.73 20.29 -8.49
CA PHE A 6 -10.30 20.55 -7.15
C PHE A 6 -11.74 21.09 -7.21
N ASN A 7 -12.14 21.66 -8.33
CA ASN A 7 -13.47 22.27 -8.52
C ASN A 7 -14.43 21.40 -9.36
N LYS A 8 -14.16 20.09 -9.47
CA LYS A 8 -15.02 19.15 -10.24
C LYS A 8 -16.48 19.11 -9.84
N ARG A 9 -16.82 19.58 -8.62
CA ARG A 9 -18.20 19.64 -8.13
C ARG A 9 -19.04 20.80 -8.73
N HIS A 10 -18.39 21.72 -9.45
CA HIS A 10 -19.10 22.78 -10.14
C HIS A 10 -19.60 22.31 -11.50
N ASP A 11 -20.82 22.70 -11.85
CA ASP A 11 -21.45 22.35 -13.13
C ASP A 11 -20.58 22.69 -14.33
N GLY A 12 -20.48 21.75 -15.27
CA GLY A 12 -19.72 21.90 -16.50
C GLY A 12 -18.20 21.70 -16.40
N VAL A 13 -17.63 21.59 -15.18
CA VAL A 13 -16.18 21.42 -15.02
C VAL A 13 -15.73 20.03 -15.48
N ASP A 14 -16.49 18.98 -15.20
CA ASP A 14 -16.18 17.61 -15.63
C ASP A 14 -16.21 17.49 -17.16
N GLU A 15 -17.23 18.05 -17.81
CA GLU A 15 -17.35 18.11 -19.27
C GLU A 15 -16.16 18.88 -19.87
N MET A 16 -15.85 20.06 -19.31
CA MET A 16 -14.70 20.86 -19.73
C MET A 16 -13.38 20.08 -19.63
N LEU A 17 -13.14 19.40 -18.50
CA LEU A 17 -11.94 18.60 -18.31
C LEU A 17 -11.87 17.45 -19.32
N LEU A 18 -12.97 16.75 -19.57
CA LEU A 18 -13.02 15.69 -20.57
C LEU A 18 -12.69 16.24 -21.97
N ARG A 19 -13.26 17.37 -22.37
CA ARG A 19 -12.96 18.01 -23.67
C ARG A 19 -11.52 18.44 -23.79
N LEU A 20 -10.91 18.97 -22.72
CA LEU A 20 -9.50 19.39 -22.74
C LEU A 20 -8.54 18.20 -22.79
N TYR A 21 -8.82 17.14 -22.05
CA TYR A 21 -7.92 15.99 -21.99
C TYR A 21 -8.08 14.99 -23.12
N ASN A 22 -9.31 14.79 -23.60
CA ASN A 22 -9.63 13.75 -24.58
C ASN A 22 -8.72 13.72 -25.84
N PRO A 23 -8.37 14.83 -26.49
CA PRO A 23 -7.54 14.79 -27.70
C PRO A 23 -6.07 14.43 -27.43
N ILE A 24 -5.57 14.62 -26.22
CA ILE A 24 -4.13 14.54 -25.93
C ILE A 24 -3.80 13.42 -24.92
N LEU A 25 -4.54 13.32 -23.83
CA LEU A 25 -4.20 12.48 -22.68
C LEU A 25 -4.00 11.01 -23.06
N TRP A 26 -4.94 10.43 -23.81
CA TRP A 26 -4.88 9.01 -24.19
C TRP A 26 -3.66 8.66 -25.03
N ARG A 27 -3.23 9.59 -25.90
CA ARG A 27 -2.02 9.43 -26.70
C ARG A 27 -0.77 9.54 -25.83
N CYS A 28 -0.75 10.48 -24.90
CA CYS A 28 0.37 10.71 -23.98
C CYS A 28 0.57 9.52 -23.02
N LEU A 29 -0.50 8.85 -22.57
CA LEU A 29 -0.44 7.64 -21.74
C LEU A 29 0.16 6.42 -22.48
N SER A 30 0.36 6.51 -23.79
CA SER A 30 1.00 5.50 -24.64
C SER A 30 2.26 6.02 -25.33
N ALA A 31 2.74 7.20 -24.97
CA ALA A 31 3.93 7.81 -25.57
C ALA A 31 5.19 6.95 -25.35
N ALA A 32 6.12 6.98 -26.31
CA ALA A 32 7.41 6.29 -26.17
C ALA A 32 8.21 6.82 -24.97
N ASN A 33 8.18 8.14 -24.75
CA ASN A 33 8.86 8.77 -23.62
C ASN A 33 8.16 8.48 -22.30
N HIS A 34 8.86 7.86 -21.37
CA HIS A 34 8.34 7.48 -20.06
C HIS A 34 8.00 8.68 -19.17
N HIS A 35 8.69 9.82 -19.32
CA HIS A 35 8.34 11.04 -18.58
C HIS A 35 6.96 11.54 -19.00
N VAL A 36 6.65 11.48 -20.31
CA VAL A 36 5.32 11.84 -20.81
C VAL A 36 4.27 10.89 -20.24
N ARG A 37 4.53 9.56 -20.24
CA ARG A 37 3.60 8.58 -19.66
C ARG A 37 3.38 8.84 -18.16
N SER A 38 4.46 9.08 -17.39
CA SER A 38 4.36 9.35 -15.93
C SER A 38 3.54 10.62 -15.65
N GLN A 39 3.83 11.73 -16.35
CA GLN A 39 3.08 12.98 -16.17
C GLN A 39 1.62 12.83 -16.58
N SER A 40 1.35 12.13 -17.68
CA SER A 40 -0.01 11.87 -18.13
C SER A 40 -0.78 10.96 -17.16
N THR A 41 -0.10 10.03 -16.50
CA THR A 41 -0.69 9.21 -15.44
C THR A 41 -1.11 10.06 -14.24
N LEU A 42 -0.27 10.99 -13.80
CA LEU A 42 -0.63 11.95 -12.74
C LEU A 42 -1.86 12.76 -13.12
N LEU A 43 -1.89 13.29 -14.35
CA LEU A 43 -3.05 14.05 -14.85
C LEU A 43 -4.32 13.20 -14.90
N LEU A 44 -4.24 11.92 -15.29
CA LEU A 44 -5.37 11.01 -15.29
C LEU A 44 -5.89 10.78 -13.87
N VAL A 45 -4.98 10.54 -12.90
CA VAL A 45 -5.32 10.31 -11.50
C VAL A 45 -5.97 11.55 -10.88
N ASP A 46 -5.39 12.72 -11.10
CA ASP A 46 -5.93 14.00 -10.60
C ASP A 46 -7.32 14.29 -11.17
N ALA A 47 -7.55 13.94 -12.46
CA ALA A 47 -8.82 14.15 -13.12
C ALA A 47 -9.82 12.99 -12.94
N PHE A 48 -9.44 11.92 -12.27
CA PHE A 48 -10.30 10.73 -12.11
C PHE A 48 -11.55 11.01 -11.23
N PRO A 49 -12.74 10.48 -11.56
CA PRO A 49 -13.09 9.87 -12.83
C PRO A 49 -13.20 10.95 -13.92
N LEU A 50 -12.60 10.74 -15.07
CA LEU A 50 -12.71 11.63 -16.21
C LEU A 50 -13.91 11.19 -17.06
N GLN A 51 -15.04 11.88 -16.91
CA GLN A 51 -16.33 11.54 -17.53
C GLN A 51 -17.15 12.77 -17.80
N ASP A 52 -18.16 12.65 -18.67
CA ASP A 52 -19.19 13.65 -18.88
C ASP A 52 -20.50 13.18 -18.19
N PRO A 53 -20.91 13.82 -17.11
CA PRO A 53 -22.12 13.42 -16.37
C PRO A 53 -23.41 13.66 -17.15
N SER A 54 -23.39 14.38 -18.26
CA SER A 54 -24.58 14.63 -19.11
C SER A 54 -24.86 13.49 -20.11
N THR A 55 -23.94 12.51 -20.24
CA THR A 55 -24.08 11.38 -21.15
C THR A 55 -24.84 10.20 -20.49
N THR A 56 -25.14 9.16 -21.29
CA THR A 56 -25.81 7.96 -20.78
C THR A 56 -24.88 7.13 -19.89
N ASN A 57 -25.45 6.33 -18.98
CA ASN A 57 -24.67 5.46 -18.09
C ASN A 57 -23.78 4.48 -18.88
N GLU A 58 -24.22 3.99 -20.02
CA GLU A 58 -23.42 3.10 -20.89
C GLU A 58 -22.15 3.78 -21.39
N VAL A 59 -22.24 5.05 -21.80
CA VAL A 59 -21.06 5.83 -22.25
C VAL A 59 -20.13 6.11 -21.07
N ILE A 60 -20.67 6.42 -19.91
CA ILE A 60 -19.88 6.62 -18.68
C ILE A 60 -19.11 5.34 -18.34
N ASP A 61 -19.77 4.18 -18.36
CA ASP A 61 -19.15 2.89 -18.06
C ASP A 61 -18.05 2.51 -19.07
N GLU A 62 -18.25 2.80 -20.35
CA GLU A 62 -17.22 2.60 -21.37
C GLU A 62 -15.98 3.47 -21.13
N VAL A 63 -16.18 4.74 -20.81
CA VAL A 63 -15.08 5.69 -20.55
C VAL A 63 -14.33 5.31 -19.27
N LEU A 64 -15.03 4.89 -18.21
CA LEU A 64 -14.42 4.37 -16.97
C LEU A 64 -13.65 3.08 -17.22
N THR A 65 -14.23 2.13 -17.96
CA THR A 65 -13.55 0.88 -18.34
C THR A 65 -12.26 1.15 -19.10
N LYS A 66 -12.25 2.11 -20.01
CA LYS A 66 -11.04 2.55 -20.71
C LYS A 66 -9.96 3.07 -19.74
N GLN A 67 -10.34 3.88 -18.75
CA GLN A 67 -9.42 4.41 -17.75
C GLN A 67 -8.83 3.25 -16.91
N PHE A 68 -9.65 2.30 -16.47
CA PHE A 68 -9.20 1.13 -15.72
C PHE A 68 -8.22 0.27 -16.51
N ASN A 69 -8.53 -0.04 -17.78
CA ASN A 69 -7.65 -0.82 -18.65
C ASN A 69 -6.28 -0.14 -18.87
N ILE A 70 -6.27 1.18 -18.97
CA ILE A 70 -5.04 1.96 -19.09
C ILE A 70 -4.22 1.89 -17.80
N LEU A 71 -4.84 2.04 -16.63
CA LEU A 71 -4.16 1.94 -15.34
C LEU A 71 -3.57 0.54 -15.13
N GLU A 72 -4.31 -0.52 -15.45
CA GLU A 72 -3.78 -1.90 -15.39
C GLU A 72 -2.56 -2.09 -16.29
N ARG A 73 -2.58 -1.57 -17.51
CA ARG A 73 -1.44 -1.63 -18.42
C ARG A 73 -0.22 -0.87 -17.87
N LEU A 74 -0.42 0.33 -17.33
CA LEU A 74 0.66 1.17 -16.79
C LEU A 74 1.27 0.61 -15.50
N LEU A 75 0.55 -0.19 -14.71
CA LEU A 75 1.13 -0.97 -13.62
C LEU A 75 2.22 -1.93 -14.10
N MET A 76 2.14 -2.40 -15.32
CA MET A 76 3.10 -3.31 -15.93
C MET A 76 4.07 -2.62 -16.90
N ASP A 77 4.16 -1.28 -16.84
CA ASP A 77 5.12 -0.53 -17.67
C ASP A 77 6.55 -1.03 -17.41
N HIS A 78 7.35 -1.10 -18.46
CA HIS A 78 8.75 -1.53 -18.39
C HIS A 78 9.61 -0.58 -17.56
N VAL A 79 9.22 0.71 -17.44
CA VAL A 79 9.96 1.71 -16.66
C VAL A 79 9.43 1.81 -15.22
N PRO A 80 10.27 1.58 -14.20
CA PRO A 80 9.86 1.59 -12.80
C PRO A 80 9.18 2.89 -12.35
N SER A 81 9.60 4.04 -12.84
CA SER A 81 8.99 5.33 -12.46
C SER A 81 7.52 5.44 -12.89
N VAL A 82 7.17 4.88 -14.06
CA VAL A 82 5.77 4.85 -14.52
C VAL A 82 4.94 3.93 -13.62
N ARG A 83 5.47 2.73 -13.29
CA ARG A 83 4.79 1.82 -12.35
C ARG A 83 4.54 2.48 -11.00
N MET A 84 5.54 3.19 -10.45
CA MET A 84 5.42 3.87 -9.15
C MET A 84 4.29 4.90 -9.14
N VAL A 85 4.28 5.80 -10.14
CA VAL A 85 3.22 6.82 -10.27
C VAL A 85 1.84 6.16 -10.43
N THR A 86 1.76 5.06 -11.18
CA THR A 86 0.51 4.33 -11.37
C THR A 86 0.04 3.65 -10.09
N ILE A 87 0.96 3.05 -9.31
CA ILE A 87 0.66 2.45 -8.00
C ILE A 87 0.08 3.52 -7.05
N ASP A 88 0.75 4.66 -6.92
CA ASP A 88 0.30 5.76 -6.06
C ASP A 88 -1.09 6.25 -6.50
N GLY A 89 -1.28 6.45 -7.80
CA GLY A 89 -2.56 6.88 -8.35
C GLY A 89 -3.69 5.90 -8.09
N ILE A 90 -3.46 4.60 -8.26
CA ILE A 90 -4.47 3.56 -7.98
C ILE A 90 -4.84 3.56 -6.50
N PHE A 91 -3.87 3.67 -5.59
CA PHE A 91 -4.19 3.71 -4.16
C PHE A 91 -4.97 4.99 -3.78
N GLN A 92 -4.69 6.12 -4.39
CA GLN A 92 -5.47 7.35 -4.22
C GLN A 92 -6.91 7.17 -4.72
N ILE A 93 -7.09 6.61 -5.91
CA ILE A 93 -8.40 6.31 -6.49
C ILE A 93 -9.18 5.33 -5.59
N LEU A 94 -8.56 4.22 -5.18
CA LEU A 94 -9.19 3.24 -4.29
C LEU A 94 -9.54 3.82 -2.92
N ALA A 95 -8.71 4.68 -2.35
CA ALA A 95 -8.99 5.30 -1.07
C ALA A 95 -10.18 6.27 -1.13
N THR A 96 -10.38 6.94 -2.28
CA THR A 96 -11.43 7.95 -2.46
C THR A 96 -12.75 7.37 -2.98
N TYR A 97 -12.68 6.41 -3.90
CA TYR A 97 -13.84 5.94 -4.68
C TYR A 97 -14.14 4.46 -4.48
N TRP A 98 -13.76 3.86 -3.35
CA TRP A 98 -13.86 2.42 -3.09
C TRP A 98 -15.21 1.79 -3.46
N ASP A 99 -16.31 2.43 -3.03
CA ASP A 99 -17.66 1.91 -3.24
C ASP A 99 -18.18 2.12 -4.66
N LEU A 100 -17.55 3.01 -5.43
CA LEU A 100 -17.93 3.32 -6.81
C LEU A 100 -17.16 2.50 -7.84
N ILE A 101 -16.04 1.87 -7.42
CA ILE A 101 -15.17 1.12 -8.33
C ILE A 101 -15.67 -0.32 -8.47
N PRO A 102 -15.79 -0.84 -9.70
CA PRO A 102 -16.20 -2.23 -9.90
C PRO A 102 -15.29 -3.22 -9.15
N THR A 103 -15.89 -4.13 -8.40
CA THR A 103 -15.16 -5.14 -7.59
C THR A 103 -14.18 -5.97 -8.45
N ARG A 104 -14.50 -6.21 -9.73
CA ARG A 104 -13.61 -6.90 -10.65
C ARG A 104 -12.29 -6.15 -10.81
N PHE A 105 -12.34 -4.84 -11.08
CA PHE A 105 -11.14 -4.01 -11.22
C PHE A 105 -10.34 -3.99 -9.92
N THR A 106 -11.01 -3.70 -8.78
CA THR A 106 -10.36 -3.68 -7.46
C THR A 106 -9.62 -4.99 -7.17
N LYS A 107 -10.24 -6.15 -7.41
CA LYS A 107 -9.60 -7.46 -7.22
C LYS A 107 -8.40 -7.65 -8.15
N THR A 108 -8.55 -7.31 -9.43
CA THR A 108 -7.48 -7.49 -10.42
C THR A 108 -6.26 -6.64 -10.08
N VAL A 109 -6.44 -5.34 -9.85
CA VAL A 109 -5.31 -4.44 -9.59
C VAL A 109 -4.63 -4.71 -8.26
N LEU A 110 -5.40 -4.98 -7.19
CA LEU A 110 -4.81 -5.31 -5.89
C LEU A 110 -4.06 -6.64 -5.92
N SER A 111 -4.58 -7.67 -6.61
CA SER A 111 -3.85 -8.92 -6.80
C SER A 111 -2.57 -8.71 -7.61
N LEU A 112 -2.62 -7.93 -8.69
CA LEU A 112 -1.45 -7.60 -9.50
C LEU A 112 -0.37 -6.87 -8.67
N ILE A 113 -0.77 -5.86 -7.89
CA ILE A 113 0.12 -5.10 -7.03
C ILE A 113 0.74 -6.00 -5.94
N VAL A 114 -0.08 -6.80 -5.26
CA VAL A 114 0.36 -7.68 -4.17
C VAL A 114 1.21 -8.83 -4.66
N ASP A 115 0.81 -9.52 -5.74
CA ASP A 115 1.47 -10.75 -6.16
C ASP A 115 2.68 -10.51 -7.05
N ARG A 116 2.69 -9.43 -7.83
CA ARG A 116 3.77 -9.16 -8.78
C ARG A 116 4.63 -7.97 -8.38
N LEU A 117 4.03 -6.81 -8.12
CA LEU A 117 4.78 -5.59 -7.88
C LEU A 117 5.37 -5.51 -6.47
N SER A 118 4.77 -6.17 -5.48
CA SER A 118 5.38 -6.28 -4.14
C SER A 118 6.72 -7.00 -4.16
N GLN A 119 6.99 -7.81 -5.16
CA GLN A 119 8.24 -8.55 -5.35
C GLN A 119 8.98 -8.17 -6.64
N ASP A 120 8.74 -6.95 -7.14
CA ASP A 120 9.40 -6.43 -8.34
C ASP A 120 10.92 -6.60 -8.27
N ALA A 121 11.46 -7.44 -9.16
CA ALA A 121 12.88 -7.76 -9.17
C ALA A 121 13.74 -6.60 -9.65
N SER A 122 13.17 -5.73 -10.51
CA SER A 122 13.88 -4.65 -11.19
C SER A 122 14.06 -3.40 -10.31
N SER A 123 13.19 -3.19 -9.30
CA SER A 123 13.19 -1.94 -8.54
C SER A 123 12.79 -2.10 -7.08
N THR A 124 13.72 -1.82 -6.19
CA THR A 124 13.45 -1.68 -4.74
C THR A 124 12.41 -0.58 -4.47
N SER A 125 12.46 0.52 -5.22
CA SER A 125 11.53 1.64 -5.03
C SER A 125 10.09 1.26 -5.38
N VAL A 126 9.86 0.41 -6.37
CA VAL A 126 8.52 -0.11 -6.68
C VAL A 126 8.00 -0.95 -5.51
N ARG A 127 8.82 -1.85 -4.93
CA ARG A 127 8.43 -2.66 -3.76
C ARG A 127 8.07 -1.81 -2.55
N VAL A 128 8.88 -0.78 -2.27
CA VAL A 128 8.61 0.20 -1.20
C VAL A 128 7.30 0.96 -1.47
N ASN A 129 7.08 1.36 -2.71
CA ASN A 129 5.88 2.10 -3.11
C ASN A 129 4.60 1.29 -2.92
N VAL A 130 4.65 -0.01 -3.25
CA VAL A 130 3.53 -0.93 -2.98
C VAL A 130 3.20 -0.97 -1.49
N LEU A 131 4.21 -1.12 -0.62
CA LEU A 131 3.99 -1.18 0.82
C LEU A 131 3.42 0.13 1.40
N ASN A 132 3.91 1.27 0.92
CA ASN A 132 3.37 2.58 1.28
C ASN A 132 1.92 2.75 0.82
N GLY A 133 1.60 2.32 -0.39
CA GLY A 133 0.24 2.37 -0.92
C GLY A 133 -0.73 1.48 -0.13
N LEU A 134 -0.32 0.26 0.24
CA LEU A 134 -1.11 -0.62 1.11
C LEU A 134 -1.32 0.00 2.51
N LYS A 135 -0.27 0.58 3.10
CA LYS A 135 -0.35 1.34 4.36
C LYS A 135 -1.33 2.50 4.24
N TYR A 136 -1.23 3.28 3.16
CA TYR A 136 -2.14 4.38 2.88
C TYR A 136 -3.60 3.92 2.78
N LEU A 137 -3.87 2.88 1.99
CA LEU A 137 -5.22 2.38 1.79
C LEU A 137 -5.86 1.87 3.10
N VAL A 138 -5.13 1.05 3.87
CA VAL A 138 -5.66 0.49 5.11
C VAL A 138 -5.91 1.55 6.19
N THR A 139 -5.14 2.65 6.18
CA THR A 139 -5.32 3.75 7.13
C THR A 139 -6.40 4.74 6.71
N LYS A 140 -6.62 4.91 5.41
CA LYS A 140 -7.56 5.92 4.88
C LYS A 140 -8.95 5.37 4.63
N ASN A 141 -9.11 4.08 4.32
CA ASN A 141 -10.38 3.52 3.92
C ASN A 141 -10.72 2.23 4.68
N VAL A 142 -11.62 2.33 5.66
CA VAL A 142 -12.08 1.20 6.49
C VAL A 142 -12.80 0.13 5.67
N MET A 143 -13.46 0.50 4.56
CA MET A 143 -14.17 -0.45 3.69
C MET A 143 -13.19 -1.42 3.00
N SER A 144 -11.94 -1.01 2.82
CA SER A 144 -10.87 -1.85 2.26
C SER A 144 -10.43 -2.99 3.19
N HIS A 145 -10.71 -2.91 4.50
CA HIS A 145 -10.17 -3.85 5.50
C HIS A 145 -10.50 -5.32 5.21
N GLY A 146 -11.70 -5.59 4.66
CA GLY A 146 -12.08 -6.96 4.26
C GLY A 146 -11.14 -7.54 3.19
N ALA A 147 -10.81 -6.75 2.18
CA ALA A 147 -9.87 -7.13 1.13
C ALA A 147 -8.43 -7.20 1.66
N MET A 148 -8.02 -6.22 2.48
CA MET A 148 -6.68 -6.17 3.06
C MET A 148 -6.39 -7.37 3.97
N ARG A 149 -7.36 -7.85 4.75
CA ARG A 149 -7.21 -9.06 5.56
C ARG A 149 -6.80 -10.30 4.74
N ILE A 150 -7.29 -10.40 3.50
CA ILE A 150 -6.98 -11.51 2.60
C ILE A 150 -5.65 -11.32 1.88
N LEU A 151 -5.31 -10.06 1.55
CA LEU A 151 -4.18 -9.74 0.68
C LEU A 151 -2.86 -9.56 1.44
N LEU A 152 -2.90 -8.93 2.63
CA LEU A 152 -1.68 -8.61 3.38
C LEU A 152 -0.85 -9.85 3.78
N PRO A 153 -1.44 -11.02 4.17
CA PRO A 153 -0.64 -12.22 4.43
C PRO A 153 0.23 -12.68 3.26
N ARG A 154 -0.17 -12.36 2.01
CA ARG A 154 0.55 -12.76 0.78
C ARG A 154 1.89 -12.03 0.62
N ILE A 155 2.09 -10.91 1.31
CA ILE A 155 3.35 -10.15 1.26
C ILE A 155 4.28 -10.42 2.46
N GLN A 156 4.01 -11.44 3.28
CA GLN A 156 4.81 -11.77 4.48
C GLN A 156 6.32 -11.87 4.20
N MET A 157 6.70 -12.35 3.02
CA MET A 157 8.12 -12.48 2.62
C MET A 157 8.84 -11.14 2.47
N ARG A 158 8.14 -10.00 2.51
CA ARG A 158 8.77 -8.66 2.51
C ARG A 158 9.51 -8.37 3.82
N LEU A 159 9.18 -9.09 4.89
CA LEU A 159 9.98 -9.10 6.12
C LEU A 159 11.42 -9.58 5.90
N HIS A 160 11.62 -10.46 4.92
CA HIS A 160 12.92 -11.04 4.56
C HIS A 160 13.50 -10.46 3.26
N ASP A 161 13.00 -9.30 2.80
CA ASP A 161 13.53 -8.65 1.59
C ASP A 161 15.02 -8.31 1.77
N LYS A 162 15.79 -8.49 0.70
CA LYS A 162 17.23 -8.15 0.69
C LYS A 162 17.52 -6.68 1.02
N SER A 163 16.57 -5.78 0.71
CA SER A 163 16.70 -4.35 0.97
C SER A 163 16.21 -3.98 2.37
N PRO A 164 17.06 -3.42 3.25
CA PRO A 164 16.62 -2.92 4.55
C PRO A 164 15.49 -1.89 4.45
N ARG A 165 15.46 -1.09 3.37
CA ARG A 165 14.41 -0.10 3.13
C ARG A 165 13.04 -0.75 2.93
N VAL A 166 12.96 -1.89 2.23
CA VAL A 166 11.71 -2.64 2.06
C VAL A 166 11.27 -3.24 3.39
N ARG A 167 12.20 -3.84 4.16
CA ARG A 167 11.89 -4.39 5.48
C ARG A 167 11.36 -3.31 6.44
N LEU A 168 12.00 -2.13 6.45
CA LEU A 168 11.56 -0.99 7.25
C LEU A 168 10.13 -0.57 6.90
N THR A 169 9.84 -0.37 5.61
CA THR A 169 8.49 0.02 5.16
C THR A 169 7.46 -1.07 5.45
N PHE A 170 7.86 -2.35 5.40
CA PHE A 170 6.97 -3.46 5.78
C PHE A 170 6.65 -3.44 7.29
N LEU A 171 7.62 -3.19 8.14
CA LEU A 171 7.41 -3.04 9.60
C LEU A 171 6.53 -1.82 9.91
N GLU A 172 6.70 -0.71 9.19
CA GLU A 172 5.80 0.44 9.32
C GLU A 172 4.35 0.12 8.92
N LEU A 173 4.15 -0.71 7.89
CA LEU A 173 2.83 -1.22 7.53
C LEU A 173 2.26 -2.09 8.66
N LEU A 174 3.04 -3.01 9.24
CA LEU A 174 2.60 -3.84 10.37
C LEU A 174 2.21 -2.99 11.57
N LEU A 175 2.97 -1.94 11.90
CA LEU A 175 2.63 -1.01 12.97
C LEU A 175 1.32 -0.26 12.69
N SER A 176 1.06 0.10 11.44
CA SER A 176 -0.20 0.78 11.07
C SER A 176 -1.45 -0.10 11.20
N VAL A 177 -1.29 -1.41 11.14
CA VAL A 177 -2.39 -2.37 11.32
C VAL A 177 -2.45 -3.00 12.70
N ARG A 178 -1.43 -2.80 13.54
CA ARG A 178 -1.30 -3.43 14.87
C ARG A 178 -2.55 -3.31 15.73
N ASP A 179 -3.14 -2.13 15.74
CA ASP A 179 -4.28 -1.81 16.59
C ASP A 179 -5.64 -2.08 15.90
N LEU A 180 -5.61 -2.61 14.67
CA LEU A 180 -6.81 -2.96 13.92
C LEU A 180 -7.26 -4.37 14.24
N LYS A 181 -8.30 -4.51 15.09
CA LYS A 181 -8.86 -5.83 15.49
C LYS A 181 -9.24 -6.73 14.30
N ARG A 182 -9.59 -6.15 13.15
CA ARG A 182 -10.01 -6.89 11.95
C ARG A 182 -8.84 -7.46 11.13
N ILE A 183 -7.62 -6.95 11.33
CA ILE A 183 -6.41 -7.34 10.58
C ILE A 183 -5.29 -7.57 11.59
N PRO A 184 -5.25 -8.72 12.28
CA PRO A 184 -4.18 -9.01 13.23
C PRO A 184 -2.82 -9.05 12.50
N PHE A 185 -1.84 -8.31 12.99
CA PHE A 185 -0.53 -8.24 12.34
C PHE A 185 0.21 -9.59 12.30
N PHE A 186 -0.05 -10.47 13.27
CA PHE A 186 0.55 -11.81 13.31
C PHE A 186 -0.01 -12.77 12.25
N ASP A 187 -1.19 -12.46 11.65
CA ASP A 187 -1.69 -13.16 10.46
C ASP A 187 -0.90 -12.74 9.20
N ILE A 188 -0.33 -11.53 9.20
CA ILE A 188 0.49 -11.00 8.09
C ILE A 188 1.94 -11.45 8.23
N ALA A 189 2.49 -11.36 9.45
CA ALA A 189 3.85 -11.75 9.77
C ALA A 189 3.85 -12.62 11.03
N PRO A 190 3.99 -13.96 10.89
CA PRO A 190 4.04 -14.86 12.03
C PRO A 190 5.15 -14.47 13.01
N LEU A 191 4.86 -14.57 14.32
CA LEU A 191 5.80 -14.18 15.39
C LEU A 191 7.17 -14.84 15.27
N ALA A 192 7.22 -16.11 14.85
CA ALA A 192 8.49 -16.81 14.65
C ALA A 192 9.41 -16.11 13.61
N HIS A 193 8.82 -15.56 12.54
CA HIS A 193 9.57 -14.81 11.53
C HIS A 193 10.07 -13.47 12.07
N LEU A 194 9.26 -12.79 12.90
CA LEU A 194 9.66 -11.54 13.56
C LEU A 194 10.80 -11.78 14.55
N HIS A 195 10.75 -12.87 15.33
CA HIS A 195 11.82 -13.25 16.25
C HIS A 195 13.13 -13.53 15.51
N ALA A 196 13.10 -14.36 14.47
CA ALA A 196 14.28 -14.65 13.66
C ALA A 196 14.87 -13.36 13.09
N ARG A 197 14.00 -12.49 12.57
CA ARG A 197 14.44 -11.23 11.94
C ARG A 197 15.00 -10.23 12.94
N LEU A 198 14.47 -10.15 14.16
CA LEU A 198 14.98 -9.28 15.21
C LEU A 198 16.43 -9.61 15.56
N VAL A 199 16.77 -10.89 15.62
CA VAL A 199 18.15 -11.35 15.87
C VAL A 199 19.08 -11.02 14.70
N GLU A 200 18.60 -11.21 13.45
CA GLU A 200 19.41 -10.94 12.26
C GLU A 200 19.66 -9.44 12.03
N ASP A 201 18.69 -8.59 12.33
CA ASP A 201 18.75 -7.14 12.10
C ASP A 201 19.22 -6.35 13.35
N LYS A 202 19.72 -7.02 14.41
CA LYS A 202 20.10 -6.40 15.69
C LYS A 202 21.08 -5.22 15.59
N LEU A 203 21.87 -5.15 14.53
CA LEU A 203 22.79 -4.03 14.27
C LEU A 203 22.14 -2.87 13.53
N ASN A 204 20.87 -2.96 13.17
CA ASN A 204 20.12 -1.90 12.51
C ASN A 204 19.07 -1.33 13.46
N ASP A 205 19.46 -0.31 14.22
CA ASP A 205 18.62 0.30 15.27
C ASP A 205 17.21 0.66 14.79
N LYS A 206 17.05 1.14 13.56
CA LYS A 206 15.74 1.52 13.03
C LYS A 206 14.82 0.31 12.86
N LEU A 207 15.34 -0.78 12.30
CA LEU A 207 14.57 -2.03 12.12
C LEU A 207 14.28 -2.68 13.47
N THR A 208 15.29 -2.76 14.34
CA THR A 208 15.18 -3.29 15.71
C THR A 208 14.12 -2.55 16.50
N ASN A 209 14.17 -1.23 16.53
CA ASN A 209 13.20 -0.41 17.27
C ASN A 209 11.77 -0.59 16.78
N LEU A 210 11.52 -0.67 15.46
CA LEU A 210 10.18 -0.92 14.92
C LEU A 210 9.66 -2.32 15.28
N MET A 211 10.52 -3.35 15.25
CA MET A 211 10.14 -4.70 15.66
C MET A 211 9.83 -4.77 17.16
N ILE A 212 10.61 -4.08 17.99
CA ILE A 212 10.34 -4.00 19.44
C ILE A 212 9.03 -3.29 19.69
N GLN A 213 8.77 -2.12 19.06
CA GLN A 213 7.49 -1.44 19.17
C GLN A 213 6.29 -2.33 18.79
N LEU A 214 6.48 -3.21 17.81
CA LEU A 214 5.45 -4.16 17.38
C LEU A 214 5.24 -5.28 18.44
N LEU A 215 6.31 -5.73 19.08
CA LEU A 215 6.31 -6.86 20.01
C LEU A 215 6.03 -6.48 21.48
N VAL A 216 6.25 -5.21 21.87
CA VAL A 216 6.02 -4.72 23.25
C VAL A 216 4.62 -5.07 23.76
N PRO A 217 3.51 -4.83 23.05
CA PRO A 217 2.19 -5.18 23.56
C PRO A 217 2.00 -6.69 23.81
N THR A 218 2.78 -7.52 23.13
CA THR A 218 2.72 -8.98 23.25
C THR A 218 3.50 -9.48 24.48
N TYR A 219 4.73 -8.99 24.66
CA TYR A 219 5.67 -9.53 25.65
C TYR A 219 5.91 -8.64 26.87
N TYR A 220 5.68 -7.34 26.77
CA TYR A 220 5.80 -6.40 27.87
C TYR A 220 4.68 -5.36 27.83
N PRO A 221 3.41 -5.75 28.00
CA PRO A 221 2.26 -4.85 27.92
C PRO A 221 2.28 -3.84 29.07
N GLN A 222 2.63 -2.59 28.79
CA GLN A 222 2.82 -1.52 29.78
C GLN A 222 1.56 -1.18 30.57
N THR A 223 0.37 -1.46 30.03
CA THR A 223 -0.93 -1.19 30.68
C THR A 223 -1.41 -2.32 31.58
N GLU A 224 -0.75 -3.48 31.57
CA GLU A 224 -1.13 -4.65 32.33
C GLU A 224 -0.42 -4.71 33.69
N ARG A 225 -0.93 -5.57 34.58
CA ARG A 225 -0.33 -5.79 35.89
C ARG A 225 1.08 -6.39 35.76
N SER A 226 1.96 -6.07 36.74
CA SER A 226 3.34 -6.57 36.76
C SER A 226 3.45 -8.09 36.70
N SER A 227 2.48 -8.84 37.27
CA SER A 227 2.44 -10.31 37.18
C SER A 227 2.28 -10.80 35.75
N VAL A 228 1.43 -10.13 34.93
CA VAL A 228 1.20 -10.47 33.53
C VAL A 228 2.43 -10.10 32.70
N GLN A 229 3.03 -8.94 32.99
CA GLN A 229 4.27 -8.53 32.31
C GLN A 229 5.40 -9.53 32.56
N LEU A 230 5.56 -9.98 33.83
CA LEU A 230 6.57 -10.97 34.21
C LEU A 230 6.32 -12.32 33.51
N GLU A 231 5.09 -12.83 33.53
CA GLU A 231 4.71 -14.08 32.86
C GLU A 231 5.04 -14.05 31.36
N ARG A 232 4.64 -13.00 30.66
CA ARG A 232 4.89 -12.85 29.22
C ARG A 232 6.37 -12.65 28.90
N SER A 233 7.08 -11.88 29.70
CA SER A 233 8.53 -11.69 29.56
C SER A 233 9.30 -13.01 29.82
N THR A 234 8.86 -13.78 30.81
CA THR A 234 9.43 -15.12 31.10
C THR A 234 9.15 -16.07 29.93
N THR A 235 7.96 -16.03 29.35
CA THR A 235 7.61 -16.84 28.17
C THR A 235 8.52 -16.51 27.00
N LEU A 236 8.79 -15.22 26.73
CA LEU A 236 9.75 -14.80 25.68
C LEU A 236 11.15 -15.35 25.97
N LEU A 237 11.63 -15.21 27.21
CA LEU A 237 12.95 -15.67 27.61
C LEU A 237 13.13 -17.19 27.46
N MET A 238 12.12 -17.96 27.87
CA MET A 238 12.16 -19.44 27.82
C MET A 238 12.01 -19.96 26.37
N SER A 239 11.17 -19.33 25.58
CA SER A 239 10.89 -19.81 24.21
C SER A 239 11.87 -19.27 23.16
N TYR A 240 12.40 -18.05 23.36
CA TYR A 240 13.25 -17.34 22.40
C TYR A 240 14.37 -16.56 23.11
N PRO A 241 15.34 -17.24 23.77
CA PRO A 241 16.33 -16.57 24.63
C PRO A 241 17.17 -15.52 23.90
N THR A 242 17.61 -15.80 22.66
CA THR A 242 18.40 -14.85 21.88
C THR A 242 17.60 -13.61 21.50
N THR A 243 16.32 -13.80 21.15
CA THR A 243 15.40 -12.68 20.86
C THR A 243 15.13 -11.86 22.11
N ALA A 244 14.94 -12.52 23.28
CA ALA A 244 14.72 -11.85 24.55
C ALA A 244 15.88 -10.93 24.93
N LEU A 245 17.13 -11.38 24.70
CA LEU A 245 18.30 -10.55 24.94
C LEU A 245 18.23 -9.25 24.13
N VAL A 246 18.08 -9.34 22.81
CA VAL A 246 17.96 -8.17 21.95
C VAL A 246 16.75 -7.29 22.31
N PHE A 247 15.61 -7.92 22.63
CA PHE A 247 14.39 -7.21 23.02
C PHE A 247 14.60 -6.36 24.27
N PHE A 248 15.18 -6.93 25.33
CA PHE A 248 15.37 -6.21 26.59
C PHE A 248 16.54 -5.19 26.53
N GLU A 249 17.55 -5.41 25.69
CA GLU A 249 18.61 -4.43 25.45
C GLU A 249 18.07 -3.12 24.84
N HIS A 250 16.97 -3.18 24.07
CA HIS A 250 16.41 -2.04 23.34
C HIS A 250 15.03 -1.59 23.90
N LEU A 251 14.61 -2.10 25.05
CA LEU A 251 13.30 -1.77 25.64
C LEU A 251 13.27 -0.38 26.32
N HIS A 252 14.31 0.44 26.20
CA HIS A 252 14.46 1.74 26.88
C HIS A 252 13.84 2.91 26.16
#